data_9b37ac348aa7452d94d16b4e287e5a32
#
_entry.id   9b37ac348aa7452d94d16b4e287e5a32
#
_cell.length_a   1.000
_cell.length_b   1.000
_cell.length_c   1.000
_cell.angle_alpha   90.00
_cell.angle_beta   90.00
_cell.angle_gamma   90.00
#
_symmetry.space_group_name_H-M   'P 1'
#
loop_
_entity.id
_entity.type
_entity.pdbx_description
1 polymer ?
#
loop_
_entity_poly.entity_id
_entity_poly.type
_entity_poly.pdbx_seq_one_letter_code
_entity_poly.pdbx_strand_id
1 'polypeptide(L)'
;MKIKILLATLILVWGLQSIYGQQATVEESFPLSTSHFSLHMAPPRKEIRHKLKQWPQDNGLQQTATRATGDYLYKEFPTTGDLNIVVILVAFADVPFSVSNDSIHTLLSNRLNADDYSEVVDLEAYTEALYGESFPLSYTIPGSARDYFRDQSFGQFSPSFDVIGPVTLDSIRAYYGDNDANGNDKNTSAMIREACQIAYDKGLTDFEDYDRDGDKVVDCVCVIYAGGDESQTGIDEAIWSKSSDVSYTLVNGNGMKIGRYACAGELFLGLPVVGGIGTFVHEFSHVLGLPDFYDTSSADDRLTMDMWSVMDYGMYNADGFVPCAYTAFERYSLGWIPMYTLDDPATVVIGTTEVEKKGYRAFVSEADTASFYLFETIRWEGWNSYTPAEGLLISEVSYQKLAWTGNRVNVGKHRYSIVPANDWWRFPPNNDVDMPEYYPPSHLFGNTNHEFSKDSSPKSVTQFGKVMDKPLTEIYYDTDEGVTGFQFRGGGDRVGVDNPQIDNSVLIYDLLGRPVAHPRKGIYIVNGKKTIIK
;
A
#
# COMPACT_ATOMS: atom_id res chain seq x y z
N MET A 1 -21.80 1.65 -36.59
CA MET A 1 -20.94 0.59 -36.06
C MET A 1 -19.46 0.93 -36.07
N LYS A 2 -18.87 1.43 -37.17
CA LYS A 2 -17.44 1.83 -37.21
C LYS A 2 -17.08 3.07 -36.35
N ILE A 3 -18.00 3.97 -36.13
CA ILE A 3 -17.78 5.19 -35.29
C ILE A 3 -17.81 4.86 -33.78
N LYS A 4 -18.59 3.88 -33.35
CA LYS A 4 -18.62 3.44 -31.95
C LYS A 4 -17.36 2.64 -31.54
N ILE A 5 -16.81 1.89 -32.47
CA ILE A 5 -15.54 1.15 -32.23
C ILE A 5 -14.37 2.12 -32.14
N LEU A 6 -14.38 3.21 -32.92
CA LEU A 6 -13.34 4.24 -32.86
C LEU A 6 -13.44 5.08 -31.57
N LEU A 7 -14.67 5.33 -31.07
CA LEU A 7 -14.87 5.99 -29.77
C LEU A 7 -14.47 5.07 -28.60
N ALA A 8 -14.78 3.77 -28.67
CA ALA A 8 -14.36 2.82 -27.62
C ALA A 8 -12.84 2.66 -27.58
N THR A 9 -12.18 2.68 -28.72
CA THR A 9 -10.70 2.63 -28.79
C THR A 9 -10.08 3.96 -28.30
N LEU A 10 -10.71 5.10 -28.55
CA LEU A 10 -10.27 6.38 -27.99
C LEU A 10 -10.54 6.48 -26.48
N ILE A 11 -11.65 5.95 -25.99
CA ILE A 11 -11.96 5.92 -24.56
C ILE A 11 -11.05 4.93 -23.83
N LEU A 12 -10.69 3.80 -24.44
CA LEU A 12 -9.68 2.88 -23.88
C LEU A 12 -8.29 3.56 -23.78
N VAL A 13 -7.89 4.33 -24.78
CA VAL A 13 -6.64 5.10 -24.74
C VAL A 13 -6.73 6.25 -23.74
N TRP A 14 -7.90 6.91 -23.61
CA TRP A 14 -8.11 7.97 -22.62
C TRP A 14 -8.36 7.44 -21.20
N GLY A 15 -9.05 6.32 -21.04
CA GLY A 15 -9.21 5.66 -19.75
C GLY A 15 -7.89 5.08 -19.25
N LEU A 16 -7.08 4.52 -20.12
CA LEU A 16 -5.71 4.10 -19.82
C LEU A 16 -4.81 5.31 -19.51
N GLN A 17 -4.97 6.44 -20.21
CA GLN A 17 -4.26 7.67 -19.90
C GLN A 17 -4.68 8.31 -18.57
N SER A 18 -5.91 8.18 -18.12
CA SER A 18 -6.32 8.71 -16.81
C SER A 18 -5.87 7.84 -15.61
N ILE A 19 -5.67 6.54 -15.81
CA ILE A 19 -5.13 5.63 -14.81
C ILE A 19 -3.60 5.50 -14.92
N TYR A 20 -3.08 5.58 -16.16
CA TYR A 20 -1.67 5.52 -16.53
C TYR A 20 -1.18 6.81 -17.19
N GLY A 21 -1.95 7.87 -17.18
CA GLY A 21 -1.64 9.16 -17.80
C GLY A 21 -0.42 9.87 -17.23
N GLN A 22 0.29 9.18 -16.39
CA GLN A 22 1.61 9.55 -15.91
C GLN A 22 2.70 8.58 -16.39
N GLN A 23 2.39 7.62 -17.20
CA GLN A 23 3.37 6.79 -17.88
C GLN A 23 3.40 7.20 -19.35
N ALA A 24 3.95 8.47 -19.58
CA ALA A 24 4.46 8.80 -20.67
C ALA A 24 4.69 8.61 -22.05
N THR A 25 5.16 9.49 -22.61
CA THR A 25 5.86 9.35 -23.87
C THR A 25 7.22 8.68 -23.63
N VAL A 26 7.47 7.61 -24.36
CA VAL A 26 8.54 6.61 -24.19
C VAL A 26 9.98 7.16 -24.18
N GLU A 27 10.21 8.44 -24.42
CA GLU A 27 11.55 9.03 -24.37
C GLU A 27 11.94 9.65 -23.02
N GLU A 28 10.97 9.85 -22.09
CA GLU A 28 11.23 10.39 -20.75
C GLU A 28 10.43 9.71 -19.63
N SER A 29 9.66 8.68 -19.96
CA SER A 29 9.05 7.79 -18.99
C SER A 29 10.14 7.13 -18.16
N PHE A 30 9.80 6.78 -16.91
CA PHE A 30 10.63 5.93 -16.08
C PHE A 30 11.62 5.18 -16.94
N PRO A 31 12.89 5.23 -16.70
CA PRO A 31 13.77 4.30 -17.34
C PRO A 31 13.35 2.92 -16.85
N LEU A 32 12.27 2.40 -17.45
CA LEU A 32 12.01 0.99 -17.58
C LEU A 32 13.14 0.44 -18.45
N SER A 33 14.37 0.87 -18.18
CA SER A 33 15.51 0.15 -18.64
C SER A 33 15.46 -1.15 -17.84
N THR A 34 15.29 -2.24 -18.53
CA THR A 34 15.43 -3.61 -18.00
C THR A 34 16.67 -3.76 -17.10
N SER A 35 17.66 -2.88 -17.21
CA SER A 35 18.81 -2.76 -16.33
C SER A 35 18.48 -2.23 -14.92
N HIS A 36 17.42 -1.44 -14.74
CA HIS A 36 17.02 -0.94 -13.41
C HIS A 36 16.25 -2.00 -12.63
N PHE A 37 15.36 -2.73 -13.29
CA PHE A 37 14.62 -3.83 -12.67
C PHE A 37 15.50 -5.07 -12.40
N SER A 38 16.54 -5.32 -13.19
CA SER A 38 17.46 -6.42 -12.96
C SER A 38 18.49 -6.17 -11.85
N LEU A 39 18.71 -4.91 -11.44
CA LEU A 39 19.65 -4.52 -10.38
C LEU A 39 18.97 -4.40 -8.99
N HIS A 40 17.65 -4.32 -8.93
CA HIS A 40 16.90 -4.12 -7.69
C HIS A 40 15.84 -5.21 -7.51
N MET A 41 16.20 -6.46 -7.76
CA MET A 41 15.38 -7.56 -7.25
C MET A 41 15.33 -7.44 -5.74
N ALA A 42 14.12 -7.33 -5.19
CA ALA A 42 13.91 -7.36 -3.75
C ALA A 42 14.71 -8.54 -3.15
N PRO A 43 15.42 -8.34 -2.04
CA PRO A 43 16.11 -9.43 -1.38
C PRO A 43 15.08 -10.53 -1.07
N PRO A 44 15.50 -11.81 -1.12
CA PRO A 44 14.61 -12.91 -0.79
C PRO A 44 13.92 -12.64 0.55
N ARG A 45 12.61 -12.81 0.61
CA ARG A 45 11.80 -12.53 1.79
C ARG A 45 12.33 -13.15 3.10
N LYS A 46 12.99 -14.29 3.00
CA LYS A 46 13.67 -14.95 4.12
C LYS A 46 14.77 -14.09 4.75
N GLU A 47 15.47 -13.28 3.97
CA GLU A 47 16.50 -12.37 4.48
C GLU A 47 15.90 -11.19 5.20
N ILE A 48 14.80 -10.63 4.70
CA ILE A 48 14.05 -9.56 5.38
C ILE A 48 13.48 -10.08 6.71
N ARG A 49 12.83 -11.24 6.71
CA ARG A 49 12.33 -11.87 7.95
C ARG A 49 13.45 -12.21 8.94
N HIS A 50 14.62 -12.58 8.45
CA HIS A 50 15.78 -12.86 9.30
C HIS A 50 16.32 -11.58 9.91
N LYS A 51 16.43 -10.49 9.15
CA LYS A 51 16.81 -9.15 9.66
C LYS A 51 15.80 -8.65 10.69
N LEU A 52 14.50 -8.79 10.45
CA LEU A 52 13.43 -8.40 11.39
C LEU A 52 13.46 -9.21 12.71
N LYS A 53 13.87 -10.48 12.68
CA LYS A 53 14.01 -11.33 13.87
C LYS A 53 15.25 -11.05 14.71
N GLN A 54 16.29 -10.44 14.13
CA GLN A 54 17.58 -10.19 14.80
C GLN A 54 17.69 -8.81 15.44
N TRP A 55 16.66 -7.96 15.32
CA TRP A 55 16.68 -6.63 15.89
C TRP A 55 16.55 -6.69 17.42
N PRO A 56 17.42 -5.97 18.19
CA PRO A 56 17.33 -5.95 19.66
C PRO A 56 15.99 -5.39 20.10
N GLN A 57 15.35 -6.07 21.03
CA GLN A 57 14.19 -5.56 21.73
C GLN A 57 14.61 -4.35 22.56
N ASP A 58 13.94 -3.27 22.31
CA ASP A 58 13.86 -1.98 22.96
C ASP A 58 14.67 -1.79 24.25
N ASN A 59 15.71 -0.96 24.20
CA ASN A 59 16.38 -0.42 25.38
C ASN A 59 15.89 1.01 25.64
N GLY A 60 14.73 1.13 26.28
CA GLY A 60 14.53 2.12 27.33
C GLY A 60 14.45 3.59 26.97
N LEU A 61 13.77 4.00 25.89
CA LEU A 61 13.27 5.37 25.76
C LEU A 61 11.78 5.41 26.11
N GLN A 62 11.48 5.62 27.38
CA GLN A 62 10.14 5.96 27.84
C GLN A 62 9.80 7.41 27.42
N GLN A 63 9.42 7.60 26.17
CA GLN A 63 8.53 8.68 25.82
C GLN A 63 7.18 8.06 25.48
N THR A 64 6.13 8.64 26.03
CA THR A 64 4.75 8.20 25.92
C THR A 64 4.33 8.14 24.45
N ALA A 65 4.60 7.00 23.83
CA ALA A 65 4.01 6.66 22.55
C ALA A 65 2.52 6.43 22.79
N THR A 66 1.70 7.43 22.51
CA THR A 66 0.25 7.24 22.48
C THR A 66 -0.06 6.36 21.27
N ARG A 67 -0.55 5.13 21.51
CA ARG A 67 -1.16 4.33 20.43
C ARG A 67 -2.33 5.10 19.88
N ALA A 68 -2.52 5.04 18.56
CA ALA A 68 -3.73 5.53 17.94
C ALA A 68 -4.93 4.81 18.57
N THR A 69 -5.90 5.58 18.97
CA THR A 69 -7.17 5.09 19.49
C THR A 69 -8.23 5.28 18.41
N GLY A 70 -8.16 4.55 17.29
CA GLY A 70 -9.20 4.53 16.27
C GLY A 70 -9.64 5.87 15.64
N ASP A 71 -9.08 7.01 16.08
CA ASP A 71 -9.53 8.35 15.64
C ASP A 71 -9.30 8.62 14.15
N TYR A 72 -8.37 7.90 13.53
CA TYR A 72 -8.02 8.01 12.11
C TYR A 72 -8.71 6.96 11.23
N LEU A 73 -9.53 6.09 11.81
CA LEU A 73 -10.30 5.09 11.07
C LEU A 73 -11.73 5.57 10.88
N TYR A 74 -12.32 5.26 9.72
CA TYR A 74 -13.70 5.62 9.46
C TYR A 74 -14.70 4.54 9.90
N LYS A 75 -14.22 3.30 10.08
CA LYS A 75 -14.99 2.15 10.60
C LYS A 75 -14.16 1.38 11.62
N GLU A 76 -14.84 0.66 12.50
CA GLU A 76 -14.20 -0.26 13.45
C GLU A 76 -14.20 -1.67 12.88
N PHE A 77 -13.05 -2.32 12.96
CA PHE A 77 -12.83 -3.73 12.63
C PHE A 77 -11.60 -4.21 13.42
N PRO A 78 -11.49 -5.50 13.75
CA PRO A 78 -10.28 -6.02 14.39
C PRO A 78 -9.04 -5.83 13.51
N THR A 79 -8.04 -5.16 14.04
CA THR A 79 -6.75 -4.92 13.35
C THR A 79 -5.63 -5.78 13.92
N THR A 80 -5.94 -6.73 14.81
CA THR A 80 -4.97 -7.64 15.44
C THR A 80 -5.55 -9.04 15.58
N GLY A 81 -4.67 -10.04 15.64
CA GLY A 81 -5.00 -11.44 15.79
C GLY A 81 -5.12 -12.18 14.46
N ASP A 82 -5.46 -13.44 14.56
CA ASP A 82 -5.73 -14.33 13.42
C ASP A 82 -7.24 -14.29 13.15
N LEU A 83 -7.62 -13.91 11.94
CA LEU A 83 -9.03 -13.82 11.54
C LEU A 83 -9.27 -14.67 10.30
N ASN A 84 -10.37 -15.42 10.30
CA ASN A 84 -10.85 -16.11 9.11
C ASN A 84 -11.78 -15.18 8.34
N ILE A 85 -11.52 -15.02 7.05
CA ILE A 85 -12.29 -14.18 6.13
C ILE A 85 -12.71 -15.04 4.94
N VAL A 86 -14.00 -15.17 4.71
CA VAL A 86 -14.49 -15.89 3.55
C VAL A 86 -14.28 -15.06 2.27
N VAL A 87 -13.78 -15.72 1.22
CA VAL A 87 -13.61 -15.16 -0.13
C VAL A 87 -14.38 -15.98 -1.11
N ILE A 88 -15.48 -15.44 -1.66
CA ILE A 88 -16.33 -16.15 -2.62
C ILE A 88 -15.89 -15.79 -4.03
N LEU A 89 -15.55 -16.79 -4.83
CA LEU A 89 -15.31 -16.63 -6.26
C LEU A 89 -16.66 -16.59 -7.00
N VAL A 90 -16.89 -15.52 -7.77
CA VAL A 90 -18.18 -15.25 -8.42
C VAL A 90 -18.04 -15.14 -9.91
N ALA A 91 -18.69 -16.05 -10.65
CA ALA A 91 -18.89 -15.95 -12.09
C ALA A 91 -20.30 -15.47 -12.41
N PHE A 92 -20.49 -14.90 -13.60
CA PHE A 92 -21.79 -14.45 -14.10
C PHE A 92 -22.33 -15.39 -15.18
N ALA A 93 -23.60 -15.27 -15.51
CA ALA A 93 -24.22 -16.09 -16.56
C ALA A 93 -23.52 -15.93 -17.92
N ASP A 94 -22.91 -14.76 -18.17
CA ASP A 94 -22.23 -14.38 -19.42
C ASP A 94 -20.71 -14.22 -19.31
N VAL A 95 -20.17 -14.14 -18.10
CA VAL A 95 -18.72 -13.92 -17.85
C VAL A 95 -18.21 -15.00 -16.89
N PRO A 96 -17.62 -16.08 -17.40
CA PRO A 96 -16.91 -17.07 -16.59
C PRO A 96 -15.52 -16.53 -16.20
N PHE A 97 -14.86 -17.20 -15.26
CA PHE A 97 -13.44 -16.98 -15.01
C PHE A 97 -12.58 -17.28 -16.24
N SER A 98 -11.45 -16.61 -16.35
CA SER A 98 -10.52 -16.72 -17.51
C SER A 98 -9.87 -18.09 -17.65
N VAL A 99 -9.82 -18.86 -16.57
CA VAL A 99 -9.28 -20.22 -16.51
C VAL A 99 -10.29 -21.16 -15.85
N SER A 100 -10.01 -22.47 -15.85
CA SER A 100 -10.91 -23.45 -15.23
C SER A 100 -11.16 -23.17 -13.75
N ASN A 101 -12.32 -23.58 -13.23
CA ASN A 101 -12.70 -23.37 -11.84
C ASN A 101 -11.65 -23.87 -10.83
N ASP A 102 -11.08 -25.04 -11.07
CA ASP A 102 -10.03 -25.58 -10.19
C ASP A 102 -8.73 -24.77 -10.29
N SER A 103 -8.39 -24.29 -11.48
CA SER A 103 -7.19 -23.48 -11.69
C SER A 103 -7.30 -22.12 -11.03
N ILE A 104 -8.43 -21.42 -11.20
CA ILE A 104 -8.63 -20.10 -10.56
C ILE A 104 -8.71 -20.23 -9.04
N HIS A 105 -9.39 -21.23 -8.53
CA HIS A 105 -9.46 -21.50 -7.09
C HIS A 105 -8.06 -21.73 -6.50
N THR A 106 -7.25 -22.59 -7.13
CA THR A 106 -5.88 -22.87 -6.68
C THR A 106 -5.00 -21.63 -6.73
N LEU A 107 -5.04 -20.88 -7.84
CA LEU A 107 -4.24 -19.68 -8.03
C LEU A 107 -4.57 -18.62 -6.97
N LEU A 108 -5.85 -18.30 -6.79
CA LEU A 108 -6.27 -17.28 -5.84
C LEU A 108 -6.08 -17.71 -4.39
N SER A 109 -6.29 -19.00 -4.07
CA SER A 109 -5.95 -19.51 -2.74
C SER A 109 -4.49 -19.32 -2.41
N ASN A 110 -3.58 -19.55 -3.35
CA ASN A 110 -2.15 -19.32 -3.16
C ASN A 110 -1.81 -17.83 -3.06
N ARG A 111 -2.32 -16.99 -3.97
CA ARG A 111 -2.08 -15.53 -3.95
C ARG A 111 -2.60 -14.86 -2.68
N LEU A 112 -3.67 -15.39 -2.09
CA LEU A 112 -4.23 -14.82 -0.88
C LEU A 112 -3.59 -15.36 0.40
N ASN A 113 -3.14 -16.62 0.43
CA ASN A 113 -2.80 -17.27 1.70
C ASN A 113 -1.44 -17.98 1.77
N ALA A 114 -0.81 -18.32 0.65
CA ALA A 114 0.40 -19.13 0.72
C ALA A 114 1.52 -18.42 1.50
N ASP A 115 2.08 -19.10 2.48
CA ASP A 115 3.23 -18.58 3.24
C ASP A 115 4.48 -18.50 2.35
N ASP A 116 5.23 -17.41 2.48
CA ASP A 116 6.43 -17.16 1.69
C ASP A 116 6.17 -17.25 0.17
N TYR A 117 4.97 -16.82 -0.24
CA TYR A 117 4.57 -16.82 -1.64
C TYR A 117 5.49 -15.96 -2.49
N SER A 118 5.81 -16.46 -3.67
CA SER A 118 6.50 -15.67 -4.69
C SER A 118 6.06 -16.15 -6.07
N GLU A 119 5.75 -15.21 -6.94
CA GLU A 119 5.32 -15.48 -8.30
C GLU A 119 5.97 -14.45 -9.25
N VAL A 120 6.44 -14.92 -10.40
CA VAL A 120 6.87 -14.05 -11.49
C VAL A 120 5.73 -13.98 -12.49
N VAL A 121 5.20 -12.77 -12.69
CA VAL A 121 4.17 -12.49 -13.68
C VAL A 121 4.84 -11.88 -14.92
N ASP A 122 4.73 -12.57 -16.05
CA ASP A 122 5.26 -12.14 -17.33
C ASP A 122 4.17 -11.44 -18.14
N LEU A 123 4.41 -10.18 -18.49
CA LEU A 123 3.49 -9.33 -19.26
C LEU A 123 4.04 -8.99 -20.66
N GLU A 124 5.19 -9.55 -21.09
CA GLU A 124 5.82 -9.24 -22.37
C GLU A 124 4.84 -9.35 -23.56
N ALA A 125 3.97 -10.36 -23.54
CA ALA A 125 2.98 -10.57 -24.60
C ALA A 125 1.91 -9.45 -24.71
N TYR A 126 1.79 -8.60 -23.69
CA TYR A 126 0.75 -7.56 -23.59
C TYR A 126 1.31 -6.14 -23.68
N THR A 127 2.62 -5.95 -23.69
CA THR A 127 3.25 -4.62 -23.64
C THR A 127 2.91 -3.76 -24.86
N GLU A 128 2.79 -4.34 -26.06
CA GLU A 128 2.35 -3.60 -27.25
C GLU A 128 0.93 -3.04 -27.09
N ALA A 129 0.03 -3.81 -26.48
CA ALA A 129 -1.34 -3.37 -26.24
C ALA A 129 -1.42 -2.33 -25.12
N LEU A 130 -0.57 -2.43 -24.10
CA LEU A 130 -0.55 -1.55 -22.93
C LEU A 130 0.20 -0.23 -23.21
N TYR A 131 1.33 -0.30 -23.90
CA TYR A 131 2.30 0.80 -24.01
C TYR A 131 2.62 1.20 -25.44
N GLY A 132 2.04 0.52 -26.43
CA GLY A 132 2.24 0.82 -27.85
C GLY A 132 3.54 0.26 -28.45
N GLU A 133 4.32 -0.47 -27.68
CA GLU A 133 5.56 -1.13 -28.14
C GLU A 133 5.79 -2.44 -27.38
N SER A 134 6.53 -3.35 -28.00
CA SER A 134 6.86 -4.65 -27.42
C SER A 134 8.20 -4.58 -26.69
N PHE A 135 8.23 -4.90 -25.40
CA PHE A 135 9.43 -5.01 -24.58
C PHE A 135 9.25 -6.05 -23.48
N PRO A 136 10.33 -6.64 -22.94
CA PRO A 136 10.24 -7.53 -21.80
C PRO A 136 9.72 -6.80 -20.56
N LEU A 137 8.61 -7.29 -19.98
CA LEU A 137 8.03 -6.76 -18.74
C LEU A 137 7.63 -7.92 -17.85
N SER A 138 8.16 -7.95 -16.64
CA SER A 138 7.75 -8.91 -15.62
C SER A 138 7.86 -8.31 -14.23
N TYR A 139 6.99 -8.78 -13.33
CA TYR A 139 7.00 -8.40 -11.92
C TYR A 139 7.18 -9.62 -11.05
N THR A 140 7.89 -9.47 -9.94
CA THR A 140 7.98 -10.50 -8.91
C THR A 140 7.09 -10.11 -7.74
N ILE A 141 6.01 -10.87 -7.54
CA ILE A 141 5.15 -10.72 -6.36
C ILE A 141 5.91 -11.29 -5.16
N PRO A 142 6.18 -10.48 -4.12
CA PRO A 142 7.04 -10.89 -3.01
C PRO A 142 6.28 -11.65 -1.91
N GLY A 143 4.98 -11.84 -2.04
CA GLY A 143 4.16 -12.49 -1.04
C GLY A 143 2.68 -12.57 -1.37
N SER A 144 1.94 -13.38 -0.61
CA SER A 144 0.49 -13.41 -0.63
C SER A 144 -0.13 -12.19 0.04
N ALA A 145 -1.47 -12.00 -0.12
CA ALA A 145 -2.18 -10.96 0.63
C ALA A 145 -2.05 -11.16 2.15
N ARG A 146 -2.13 -12.40 2.64
CA ARG A 146 -1.86 -12.74 4.04
C ARG A 146 -0.46 -12.34 4.47
N ASP A 147 0.53 -12.60 3.65
CA ASP A 147 1.90 -12.17 3.90
C ASP A 147 2.01 -10.63 3.94
N TYR A 148 1.31 -9.93 3.03
CA TYR A 148 1.27 -8.47 3.06
C TYR A 148 0.81 -7.96 4.43
N PHE A 149 -0.36 -8.38 4.91
CA PHE A 149 -0.87 -7.91 6.21
C PHE A 149 0.01 -8.33 7.39
N ARG A 150 0.58 -9.52 7.36
CA ARG A 150 1.53 -9.97 8.39
C ARG A 150 2.80 -9.12 8.44
N ASP A 151 3.36 -8.80 7.29
CA ASP A 151 4.57 -7.98 7.20
C ASP A 151 4.27 -6.55 7.66
N GLN A 152 3.16 -5.95 7.18
CA GLN A 152 2.78 -4.58 7.51
C GLN A 152 2.48 -4.40 9.00
N SER A 153 1.90 -5.41 9.63
CA SER A 153 1.55 -5.41 11.05
C SER A 153 2.64 -5.95 11.97
N PHE A 154 3.77 -6.38 11.42
CA PHE A 154 4.83 -7.06 12.17
C PHE A 154 4.34 -8.33 12.88
N GLY A 155 3.41 -9.05 12.25
CA GLY A 155 2.80 -10.27 12.74
C GLY A 155 1.70 -10.06 13.78
N GLN A 156 1.25 -8.82 14.02
CA GLN A 156 0.16 -8.54 14.95
C GLN A 156 -1.21 -8.88 14.34
N PHE A 157 -1.33 -8.87 13.02
CA PHE A 157 -2.52 -9.20 12.26
C PHE A 157 -2.18 -10.23 11.17
N SER A 158 -2.88 -11.36 11.15
CA SER A 158 -2.65 -12.47 10.22
C SER A 158 -3.99 -13.04 9.74
N PRO A 159 -4.62 -12.39 8.74
CA PRO A 159 -5.87 -12.90 8.18
C PRO A 159 -5.64 -14.20 7.41
N SER A 160 -6.62 -15.11 7.47
CA SER A 160 -6.74 -16.27 6.60
C SER A 160 -7.92 -16.04 5.65
N PHE A 161 -7.67 -16.10 4.36
CA PHE A 161 -8.67 -15.87 3.33
C PHE A 161 -9.18 -17.21 2.78
N ASP A 162 -10.30 -17.69 3.31
CA ASP A 162 -10.88 -18.99 2.94
C ASP A 162 -11.59 -18.84 1.59
N VAL A 163 -10.90 -19.24 0.52
CA VAL A 163 -11.42 -19.16 -0.85
C VAL A 163 -12.40 -20.30 -1.10
N ILE A 164 -13.63 -19.97 -1.49
CA ILE A 164 -14.69 -20.92 -1.81
C ILE A 164 -15.32 -20.64 -3.18
N GLY A 165 -15.95 -21.62 -3.76
CA GLY A 165 -16.57 -21.52 -5.08
C GLY A 165 -15.66 -22.06 -6.20
N PRO A 166 -15.80 -21.59 -7.46
CA PRO A 166 -16.70 -20.53 -7.95
C PRO A 166 -18.19 -20.86 -7.85
N VAL A 167 -18.96 -19.81 -7.53
CA VAL A 167 -20.40 -19.81 -7.71
C VAL A 167 -20.75 -19.02 -8.97
N THR A 168 -21.79 -19.46 -9.70
CA THR A 168 -22.28 -18.72 -10.88
C THR A 168 -23.62 -18.12 -10.55
N LEU A 169 -23.73 -16.80 -10.76
CA LEU A 169 -24.98 -16.05 -10.57
C LEU A 169 -25.90 -16.24 -11.78
N ASP A 170 -27.21 -16.10 -11.56
CA ASP A 170 -28.22 -16.32 -12.59
C ASP A 170 -28.28 -15.19 -13.64
N SER A 171 -27.87 -13.98 -13.27
CA SER A 171 -27.89 -12.81 -14.14
C SER A 171 -26.56 -12.54 -14.83
N ILE A 172 -26.59 -11.78 -15.91
CA ILE A 172 -25.40 -11.29 -16.61
C ILE A 172 -24.67 -10.24 -15.77
N ARG A 173 -23.35 -10.06 -16.01
CA ARG A 173 -22.53 -9.10 -15.27
C ARG A 173 -23.09 -7.68 -15.29
N ALA A 174 -23.58 -7.21 -16.44
CA ALA A 174 -24.17 -5.89 -16.60
C ALA A 174 -25.41 -5.65 -15.71
N TYR A 175 -26.11 -6.69 -15.25
CA TYR A 175 -27.20 -6.51 -14.30
C TYR A 175 -26.70 -6.02 -12.93
N TYR A 176 -25.51 -6.43 -12.53
CA TYR A 176 -24.92 -6.07 -11.24
C TYR A 176 -24.06 -4.80 -11.32
N GLY A 177 -23.31 -4.64 -12.41
CA GLY A 177 -22.44 -3.50 -12.68
C GLY A 177 -23.20 -2.31 -13.25
N ASP A 178 -23.48 -2.29 -14.50
CA ASP A 178 -24.08 -1.21 -15.29
C ASP A 178 -24.43 0.06 -14.48
N ASN A 179 -23.93 1.21 -14.89
CA ASN A 179 -23.97 2.42 -14.10
C ASN A 179 -25.37 3.07 -14.02
N ASP A 180 -25.71 3.62 -12.87
CA ASP A 180 -26.85 4.52 -12.68
C ASP A 180 -26.54 5.93 -13.26
N ALA A 181 -27.50 6.85 -13.12
CA ALA A 181 -27.33 8.23 -13.61
C ALA A 181 -26.21 9.03 -12.91
N ASN A 182 -25.66 8.52 -11.81
CA ASN A 182 -24.59 9.14 -11.05
C ASN A 182 -23.23 8.43 -11.27
N GLY A 183 -23.19 7.41 -12.13
CA GLY A 183 -21.97 6.63 -12.38
C GLY A 183 -21.69 5.58 -11.31
N ASN A 184 -22.70 5.11 -10.57
CA ASN A 184 -22.51 4.04 -9.60
C ASN A 184 -23.15 2.74 -10.09
N ASP A 185 -22.52 1.62 -9.79
CA ASP A 185 -23.09 0.29 -10.07
C ASP A 185 -24.49 0.15 -9.50
N LYS A 186 -25.41 -0.33 -10.33
CA LYS A 186 -26.83 -0.44 -9.95
C LYS A 186 -27.11 -1.49 -8.89
N ASN A 187 -26.44 -2.64 -8.94
CA ASN A 187 -26.85 -3.80 -8.16
C ASN A 187 -25.70 -4.61 -7.53
N THR A 188 -24.54 -4.00 -7.21
CA THR A 188 -23.43 -4.73 -6.56
C THR A 188 -23.87 -5.44 -5.27
N SER A 189 -24.73 -4.80 -4.46
CA SER A 189 -25.29 -5.44 -3.27
C SER A 189 -26.14 -6.68 -3.57
N ALA A 190 -26.74 -6.77 -4.76
CA ALA A 190 -27.46 -7.99 -5.17
C ALA A 190 -26.48 -9.11 -5.50
N MET A 191 -25.35 -8.79 -6.17
CA MET A 191 -24.27 -9.75 -6.39
C MET A 191 -23.82 -10.40 -5.09
N ILE A 192 -23.51 -9.60 -4.08
CA ILE A 192 -23.05 -10.09 -2.78
C ILE A 192 -24.09 -11.00 -2.12
N ARG A 193 -25.38 -10.56 -2.09
CA ARG A 193 -26.46 -11.36 -1.49
C ARG A 193 -26.66 -12.68 -2.18
N GLU A 194 -26.70 -12.68 -3.50
CA GLU A 194 -26.91 -13.89 -4.32
C GLU A 194 -25.74 -14.85 -4.18
N ALA A 195 -24.50 -14.34 -4.24
CA ALA A 195 -23.30 -15.15 -4.05
C ALA A 195 -23.27 -15.85 -2.68
N CYS A 196 -23.58 -15.11 -1.61
CA CYS A 196 -23.64 -15.68 -0.26
C CYS A 196 -24.75 -16.72 -0.13
N GLN A 197 -25.94 -16.46 -0.71
CA GLN A 197 -27.05 -17.42 -0.67
C GLN A 197 -26.72 -18.69 -1.43
N ILE A 198 -26.13 -18.59 -2.62
CA ILE A 198 -25.72 -19.75 -3.42
C ILE A 198 -24.64 -20.55 -2.69
N ALA A 199 -23.66 -19.87 -2.09
CA ALA A 199 -22.61 -20.54 -1.31
C ALA A 199 -23.21 -21.33 -0.14
N TYR A 200 -24.16 -20.74 0.59
CA TYR A 200 -24.88 -21.40 1.67
C TYR A 200 -25.72 -22.59 1.16
N ASP A 201 -26.54 -22.40 0.13
CA ASP A 201 -27.44 -23.42 -0.41
C ASP A 201 -26.67 -24.62 -1.00
N LYS A 202 -25.46 -24.40 -1.51
CA LYS A 202 -24.56 -25.45 -1.98
C LYS A 202 -23.76 -26.12 -0.85
N GLY A 203 -23.88 -25.64 0.38
CA GLY A 203 -23.14 -26.18 1.52
C GLY A 203 -21.64 -25.91 1.45
N LEU A 204 -21.22 -24.83 0.76
CA LEU A 204 -19.81 -24.44 0.70
C LEU A 204 -19.37 -23.80 2.02
N THR A 205 -20.29 -23.15 2.72
CA THR A 205 -20.12 -22.59 4.06
C THR A 205 -21.47 -22.37 4.72
N ASP A 206 -21.52 -22.42 6.05
CA ASP A 206 -22.66 -21.95 6.86
C ASP A 206 -22.44 -20.55 7.45
N PHE A 207 -21.23 -19.98 7.20
CA PHE A 207 -20.76 -18.69 7.66
C PHE A 207 -20.52 -18.56 9.19
N GLU A 208 -20.73 -19.60 9.99
CA GLU A 208 -20.56 -19.55 11.44
C GLU A 208 -19.10 -19.25 11.85
N ASP A 209 -18.12 -19.73 11.08
CA ASP A 209 -16.68 -19.50 11.34
C ASP A 209 -16.22 -18.05 11.08
N TYR A 210 -17.08 -17.23 10.45
CA TYR A 210 -16.79 -15.82 10.08
C TYR A 210 -17.63 -14.81 10.89
N ASP A 211 -18.33 -15.27 11.91
CA ASP A 211 -19.06 -14.52 12.93
C ASP A 211 -18.30 -14.63 14.26
N ARG A 212 -17.25 -13.83 14.41
CA ARG A 212 -16.29 -13.96 15.50
C ARG A 212 -16.87 -13.64 16.88
N ASP A 213 -17.79 -12.68 16.97
CA ASP A 213 -18.37 -12.23 18.23
C ASP A 213 -19.71 -12.90 18.56
N GLY A 214 -20.24 -13.73 17.66
CA GLY A 214 -21.44 -14.53 17.84
C GLY A 214 -22.74 -13.75 17.76
N ASP A 215 -22.72 -12.57 17.14
CA ASP A 215 -23.89 -11.70 17.00
C ASP A 215 -24.78 -12.07 15.80
N LYS A 216 -24.42 -13.11 15.08
CA LYS A 216 -25.01 -13.60 13.83
C LYS A 216 -24.88 -12.65 12.64
N VAL A 217 -23.86 -11.82 12.64
CA VAL A 217 -23.46 -11.02 11.50
C VAL A 217 -22.06 -11.42 11.07
N VAL A 218 -21.90 -11.89 9.85
CA VAL A 218 -20.60 -12.19 9.28
C VAL A 218 -19.75 -10.92 9.28
N ASP A 219 -18.57 -10.99 9.92
CA ASP A 219 -17.68 -9.82 10.11
C ASP A 219 -17.31 -9.14 8.77
N CYS A 220 -16.95 -9.96 7.76
CA CYS A 220 -16.71 -9.51 6.40
C CYS A 220 -16.84 -10.66 5.40
N VAL A 221 -17.41 -10.38 4.23
CA VAL A 221 -17.36 -11.25 3.05
C VAL A 221 -16.52 -10.57 1.98
N CYS A 222 -15.48 -11.24 1.50
CA CYS A 222 -14.78 -10.81 0.31
C CYS A 222 -15.31 -11.53 -0.93
N VAL A 223 -15.31 -10.85 -2.07
CA VAL A 223 -15.69 -11.43 -3.37
C VAL A 223 -14.62 -11.11 -4.40
N ILE A 224 -14.20 -12.15 -5.14
CA ILE A 224 -13.44 -11.94 -6.38
C ILE A 224 -14.36 -12.36 -7.52
N TYR A 225 -14.73 -11.40 -8.36
CA TYR A 225 -15.66 -11.62 -9.48
C TYR A 225 -14.90 -11.77 -10.80
N ALA A 226 -15.45 -12.61 -11.69
CA ALA A 226 -14.89 -12.91 -13.00
C ALA A 226 -14.87 -11.67 -13.91
N GLY A 227 -13.79 -11.54 -14.66
CA GLY A 227 -13.58 -10.44 -15.61
C GLY A 227 -12.85 -9.24 -15.02
N GLY A 228 -12.75 -8.17 -15.83
CA GLY A 228 -12.07 -6.92 -15.45
C GLY A 228 -12.93 -6.01 -14.59
N ASP A 229 -12.25 -5.20 -13.83
CA ASP A 229 -12.78 -4.16 -12.95
C ASP A 229 -13.13 -2.88 -13.76
N GLU A 230 -14.22 -2.22 -13.46
CA GLU A 230 -14.60 -0.97 -14.10
C GLU A 230 -13.58 0.14 -13.86
N SER A 231 -13.03 0.26 -12.65
CA SER A 231 -12.03 1.27 -12.31
C SER A 231 -10.77 1.19 -13.16
N GLN A 232 -10.46 -0.01 -13.67
CA GLN A 232 -9.31 -0.26 -14.54
C GLN A 232 -9.66 -0.25 -16.03
N THR A 233 -10.88 -0.65 -16.39
CA THR A 233 -11.28 -0.83 -17.80
C THR A 233 -12.10 0.32 -18.36
N GLY A 234 -12.74 1.12 -17.51
CA GLY A 234 -13.70 2.15 -17.91
C GLY A 234 -14.93 1.60 -18.62
N ILE A 235 -15.28 0.33 -18.40
CA ILE A 235 -16.43 -0.33 -19.00
C ILE A 235 -17.61 -0.24 -18.04
N ASP A 236 -18.63 0.57 -18.36
CA ASP A 236 -19.80 0.82 -17.50
C ASP A 236 -20.56 -0.46 -17.10
N GLU A 237 -20.52 -1.52 -17.91
CA GLU A 237 -21.14 -2.83 -17.61
C GLU A 237 -20.29 -3.72 -16.70
N ALA A 238 -19.06 -3.33 -16.39
CA ALA A 238 -18.23 -4.00 -15.40
C ALA A 238 -18.64 -3.56 -13.99
N ILE A 239 -18.07 -4.16 -12.98
CA ILE A 239 -18.29 -3.79 -11.58
C ILE A 239 -17.09 -3.01 -11.12
N TRP A 240 -17.31 -1.91 -10.41
CA TRP A 240 -16.28 -1.16 -9.72
C TRP A 240 -15.88 -1.88 -8.44
N SER A 241 -14.59 -2.21 -8.26
CA SER A 241 -14.07 -2.75 -7.01
C SER A 241 -14.33 -1.78 -5.86
N LYS A 242 -14.83 -2.30 -4.74
CA LYS A 242 -15.22 -1.48 -3.60
C LYS A 242 -15.36 -2.26 -2.31
N SER A 243 -15.28 -1.55 -1.19
CA SER A 243 -15.73 -2.00 0.12
C SER A 243 -16.98 -1.22 0.54
N SER A 244 -17.98 -1.93 1.04
CA SER A 244 -19.26 -1.31 1.48
C SER A 244 -19.99 -2.20 2.47
N ASP A 245 -21.15 -1.74 2.92
CA ASP A 245 -22.03 -2.48 3.79
C ASP A 245 -23.25 -2.99 3.01
N VAL A 246 -23.71 -4.18 3.36
CA VAL A 246 -24.96 -4.79 2.87
C VAL A 246 -25.75 -5.28 4.07
N SER A 247 -27.07 -5.25 3.98
CA SER A 247 -27.91 -5.88 4.99
C SER A 247 -28.72 -6.99 4.35
N TYR A 248 -28.34 -8.22 4.63
CA TYR A 248 -29.01 -9.39 4.08
C TYR A 248 -29.04 -10.53 5.10
N THR A 249 -30.20 -11.11 5.35
CA THR A 249 -30.32 -12.32 6.17
C THR A 249 -30.45 -13.54 5.25
N LEU A 250 -29.59 -14.52 5.42
CA LEU A 250 -29.62 -15.75 4.64
C LEU A 250 -30.95 -16.48 4.81
N VAL A 251 -31.56 -16.86 3.70
CA VAL A 251 -32.76 -17.70 3.70
C VAL A 251 -32.38 -19.08 4.23
N ASN A 252 -33.12 -19.57 5.22
CA ASN A 252 -32.85 -20.81 5.95
C ASN A 252 -31.49 -20.84 6.71
N GLY A 253 -30.75 -19.73 6.78
CA GLY A 253 -29.44 -19.60 7.38
C GLY A 253 -29.45 -19.37 8.88
N ASN A 254 -30.41 -19.89 9.63
CA ASN A 254 -30.50 -19.78 11.09
C ASN A 254 -30.34 -18.34 11.64
N GLY A 255 -30.77 -17.34 10.84
CA GLY A 255 -30.68 -15.93 11.19
C GLY A 255 -29.33 -15.30 10.93
N MET A 256 -28.37 -16.01 10.31
CA MET A 256 -27.08 -15.44 9.88
C MET A 256 -27.29 -14.30 8.89
N LYS A 257 -26.57 -13.21 9.09
CA LYS A 257 -26.65 -11.99 8.29
C LYS A 257 -25.31 -11.70 7.63
N ILE A 258 -25.38 -11.11 6.44
CA ILE A 258 -24.22 -10.55 5.75
C ILE A 258 -24.25 -9.03 5.98
N GLY A 259 -23.17 -8.48 6.50
CA GLY A 259 -23.07 -7.09 6.90
C GLY A 259 -22.09 -6.31 6.02
N ARG A 260 -20.83 -6.57 6.12
CA ARG A 260 -19.74 -5.88 5.41
C ARG A 260 -19.20 -6.71 4.27
N TYR A 261 -18.78 -6.06 3.18
CA TYR A 261 -18.09 -6.75 2.10
C TYR A 261 -16.97 -5.92 1.49
N ALA A 262 -16.02 -6.60 0.84
CA ALA A 262 -15.07 -6.04 -0.11
C ALA A 262 -15.13 -6.86 -1.41
N CYS A 263 -15.01 -6.24 -2.57
CA CYS A 263 -14.98 -6.97 -3.83
C CYS A 263 -13.91 -6.43 -4.78
N ALA A 264 -13.31 -7.33 -5.57
CA ALA A 264 -12.30 -7.01 -6.58
C ALA A 264 -12.50 -7.84 -7.84
N GLY A 265 -12.06 -7.32 -8.98
CA GLY A 265 -12.10 -8.03 -10.27
C GLY A 265 -10.98 -9.06 -10.40
N GLU A 266 -11.22 -10.08 -11.22
CA GLU A 266 -10.24 -11.13 -11.51
C GLU A 266 -9.09 -10.63 -12.38
N LEU A 267 -9.40 -9.84 -13.43
CA LEU A 267 -8.48 -9.59 -14.54
C LEU A 267 -7.80 -8.24 -14.46
N PHE A 268 -6.50 -8.24 -14.65
CA PHE A 268 -5.71 -7.03 -14.87
C PHE A 268 -6.13 -6.33 -16.16
N LEU A 269 -6.65 -5.10 -16.06
CA LEU A 269 -7.10 -4.26 -17.19
C LEU A 269 -8.03 -4.97 -18.18
N GLY A 270 -8.72 -6.03 -17.78
CA GLY A 270 -9.55 -6.85 -18.67
C GLY A 270 -8.76 -7.72 -19.64
N LEU A 271 -7.43 -7.78 -19.54
CA LEU A 271 -6.59 -8.70 -20.29
C LEU A 271 -6.75 -10.13 -19.71
N PRO A 272 -6.45 -11.19 -20.48
CA PRO A 272 -6.53 -12.56 -19.98
C PRO A 272 -5.36 -12.90 -19.03
N VAL A 273 -5.12 -12.04 -18.06
CA VAL A 273 -4.10 -12.15 -17.00
C VAL A 273 -4.80 -11.91 -15.68
N VAL A 274 -4.71 -12.86 -14.78
CA VAL A 274 -5.28 -12.70 -13.43
C VAL A 274 -4.51 -11.59 -12.69
N GLY A 275 -5.22 -10.59 -12.21
CA GLY A 275 -4.66 -9.40 -11.55
C GLY A 275 -3.87 -9.72 -10.28
N GLY A 276 -3.05 -8.78 -9.85
CA GLY A 276 -2.29 -8.87 -8.61
C GLY A 276 -3.15 -8.72 -7.36
N ILE A 277 -2.50 -8.54 -6.22
CA ILE A 277 -3.20 -8.39 -4.93
C ILE A 277 -3.53 -6.94 -4.57
N GLY A 278 -3.08 -5.95 -5.37
CA GLY A 278 -3.14 -4.54 -4.99
C GLY A 278 -4.56 -4.05 -4.72
N THR A 279 -5.49 -4.26 -5.66
CA THR A 279 -6.90 -3.89 -5.48
C THR A 279 -7.54 -4.63 -4.30
N PHE A 280 -7.29 -5.94 -4.17
CA PHE A 280 -7.80 -6.73 -3.04
C PHE A 280 -7.32 -6.18 -1.69
N VAL A 281 -6.02 -5.86 -1.57
CA VAL A 281 -5.42 -5.27 -0.37
C VAL A 281 -6.02 -3.91 -0.06
N HIS A 282 -6.21 -3.04 -1.06
CA HIS A 282 -6.86 -1.74 -0.92
C HIS A 282 -8.28 -1.89 -0.36
N GLU A 283 -9.11 -2.70 -1.01
CA GLU A 283 -10.51 -2.87 -0.59
C GLU A 283 -10.63 -3.52 0.79
N PHE A 284 -9.76 -4.47 1.12
CA PHE A 284 -9.73 -5.05 2.45
C PHE A 284 -9.18 -4.07 3.50
N SER A 285 -8.32 -3.13 3.13
CA SER A 285 -7.88 -2.04 4.02
C SER A 285 -9.02 -1.11 4.42
N HIS A 286 -10.01 -0.92 3.56
CA HIS A 286 -11.27 -0.26 3.93
C HIS A 286 -12.06 -1.06 4.97
N VAL A 287 -12.03 -2.39 4.91
CA VAL A 287 -12.63 -3.23 5.96
C VAL A 287 -11.94 -2.99 7.29
N LEU A 288 -10.62 -2.83 7.30
CA LEU A 288 -9.83 -2.48 8.50
C LEU A 288 -10.11 -1.05 8.99
N GLY A 289 -10.76 -0.21 8.19
CA GLY A 289 -11.19 1.14 8.56
C GLY A 289 -10.35 2.28 7.98
N LEU A 290 -9.38 2.03 7.11
CA LEU A 290 -8.64 3.10 6.44
C LEU A 290 -9.51 3.76 5.37
N PRO A 291 -9.60 5.10 5.32
CA PRO A 291 -10.29 5.81 4.25
C PRO A 291 -9.42 5.93 3.00
N ASP A 292 -10.02 6.32 1.88
CA ASP A 292 -9.29 6.73 0.69
C ASP A 292 -8.44 7.97 0.93
N PHE A 293 -7.23 7.98 0.34
CA PHE A 293 -6.32 9.11 0.37
C PHE A 293 -6.15 9.78 -1.00
N TYR A 294 -6.81 9.31 -2.05
CA TYR A 294 -7.01 10.08 -3.27
C TYR A 294 -8.19 11.05 -3.13
N ASP A 295 -8.34 12.01 -4.05
CA ASP A 295 -9.52 12.88 -4.08
C ASP A 295 -10.71 12.11 -4.66
N THR A 296 -11.60 11.64 -3.78
CA THR A 296 -12.81 10.89 -4.16
C THR A 296 -13.85 11.73 -4.91
N SER A 297 -13.63 13.04 -5.08
CA SER A 297 -14.51 13.91 -5.88
C SER A 297 -14.01 14.08 -7.32
N SER A 298 -12.79 13.64 -7.61
CA SER A 298 -12.10 13.84 -8.91
C SER A 298 -12.10 15.31 -9.39
N ALA A 299 -12.14 16.25 -8.46
CA ALA A 299 -12.29 17.67 -8.75
C ALA A 299 -10.96 18.45 -8.66
N ASP A 300 -9.90 17.82 -8.20
CA ASP A 300 -8.62 18.49 -7.90
C ASP A 300 -7.43 17.63 -8.35
N ASP A 301 -6.55 18.21 -9.15
CA ASP A 301 -5.37 17.53 -9.71
C ASP A 301 -4.11 17.69 -8.82
N ARG A 302 -4.23 18.21 -7.59
CA ARG A 302 -3.09 18.35 -6.67
C ARG A 302 -2.68 16.97 -6.13
N LEU A 303 -1.38 16.84 -5.89
CA LEU A 303 -0.83 15.62 -5.31
C LEU A 303 -1.50 15.27 -3.97
N THR A 304 -1.95 14.04 -3.87
CA THR A 304 -2.37 13.34 -2.68
C THR A 304 -1.22 12.51 -2.10
N MET A 305 -1.45 11.33 -1.60
CA MET A 305 -0.37 10.39 -1.27
C MET A 305 0.12 9.61 -2.50
N ASP A 306 -0.72 9.51 -3.52
CA ASP A 306 -0.41 8.93 -4.82
C ASP A 306 0.24 7.52 -4.71
N MET A 307 1.28 7.24 -5.48
CA MET A 307 1.98 5.94 -5.51
C MET A 307 2.65 5.54 -4.18
N TRP A 308 2.58 6.41 -3.15
CA TRP A 308 3.20 6.20 -1.84
C TRP A 308 2.25 5.62 -0.78
N SER A 309 0.98 5.45 -1.08
CA SER A 309 -0.02 4.88 -0.17
C SER A 309 -0.87 3.85 -0.88
N VAL A 310 -1.09 2.71 -0.25
CA VAL A 310 -2.00 1.68 -0.77
C VAL A 310 -3.46 2.15 -0.77
N MET A 311 -3.81 3.13 0.07
CA MET A 311 -5.13 3.77 0.09
C MET A 311 -5.27 4.90 -0.94
N ASP A 312 -4.30 4.99 -1.83
CA ASP A 312 -4.24 5.87 -2.99
C ASP A 312 -3.72 5.04 -4.19
N TYR A 313 -3.07 5.64 -5.17
CA TYR A 313 -2.56 4.92 -6.35
C TYR A 313 -1.43 3.92 -6.06
N GLY A 314 -0.87 3.89 -4.85
CA GLY A 314 0.13 2.89 -4.44
C GLY A 314 -0.33 1.43 -4.52
N MET A 315 -1.65 1.19 -4.56
CA MET A 315 -2.21 -0.14 -4.85
C MET A 315 -1.87 -0.61 -6.28
N TYR A 316 -1.59 0.31 -7.20
CA TYR A 316 -1.26 0.02 -8.60
C TYR A 316 0.25 -0.05 -8.88
N ASN A 317 1.12 0.03 -7.87
CA ASN A 317 2.55 -0.20 -8.10
C ASN A 317 2.77 -1.57 -8.76
N ALA A 318 3.74 -1.66 -9.68
CA ALA A 318 3.93 -2.84 -10.52
C ALA A 318 2.62 -3.31 -11.18
N ASP A 319 1.85 -2.38 -11.74
CA ASP A 319 0.55 -2.66 -12.40
C ASP A 319 -0.46 -3.39 -11.48
N GLY A 320 -0.41 -3.11 -10.17
CA GLY A 320 -1.27 -3.72 -9.17
C GLY A 320 -0.81 -5.09 -8.69
N PHE A 321 0.31 -5.60 -9.19
CA PHE A 321 0.85 -6.89 -8.75
C PHE A 321 1.58 -6.80 -7.42
N VAL A 322 2.25 -5.66 -7.16
CA VAL A 322 3.00 -5.42 -5.93
C VAL A 322 2.61 -4.07 -5.34
N PRO A 323 1.55 -4.00 -4.52
CA PRO A 323 1.17 -2.75 -3.86
C PRO A 323 2.29 -2.27 -2.95
N CYS A 324 2.42 -0.95 -2.76
CA CYS A 324 3.40 -0.42 -1.81
C CYS A 324 3.11 -0.87 -0.37
N ALA A 325 4.10 -0.81 0.48
CA ALA A 325 3.91 -0.99 1.91
C ALA A 325 2.99 0.10 2.47
N TYR A 326 2.29 -0.18 3.58
CA TYR A 326 1.61 0.87 4.31
C TYR A 326 2.61 1.93 4.80
N THR A 327 2.22 3.19 4.70
CA THR A 327 2.95 4.29 5.33
C THR A 327 2.99 4.12 6.86
N ALA A 328 3.92 4.79 7.50
CA ALA A 328 3.97 4.84 8.96
C ALA A 328 2.66 5.38 9.57
N PHE A 329 1.96 6.28 8.86
CA PHE A 329 0.69 6.82 9.32
C PHE A 329 -0.46 5.81 9.25
N GLU A 330 -0.54 5.02 8.18
CA GLU A 330 -1.52 3.95 8.04
C GLU A 330 -1.32 2.88 9.11
N ARG A 331 -0.08 2.43 9.31
CA ARG A 331 0.28 1.47 10.38
C ARG A 331 -0.03 2.01 11.78
N TYR A 332 0.24 3.30 12.02
CA TYR A 332 -0.10 3.97 13.27
C TYR A 332 -1.62 4.03 13.47
N SER A 333 -2.37 4.36 12.43
CA SER A 333 -3.84 4.43 12.46
C SER A 333 -4.45 3.06 12.79
N LEU A 334 -3.89 1.98 12.27
CA LEU A 334 -4.29 0.59 12.55
C LEU A 334 -3.79 0.09 13.93
N GLY A 335 -2.98 0.89 14.63
CA GLY A 335 -2.46 0.54 15.96
C GLY A 335 -1.27 -0.42 15.95
N TRP A 336 -0.64 -0.64 14.80
CA TRP A 336 0.46 -1.60 14.65
C TRP A 336 1.81 -1.05 15.09
N ILE A 337 2.02 0.26 15.00
CA ILE A 337 3.25 0.93 15.43
C ILE A 337 2.97 2.15 16.31
N PRO A 338 3.89 2.56 17.18
CA PRO A 338 3.85 3.85 17.84
C PRO A 338 4.29 4.97 16.89
N MET A 339 3.91 6.23 17.23
CA MET A 339 4.36 7.43 16.55
C MET A 339 5.25 8.25 17.47
N TYR A 340 6.50 8.45 17.09
CA TYR A 340 7.46 9.30 17.80
C TYR A 340 7.30 10.76 17.36
N THR A 341 7.22 11.68 18.33
CA THR A 341 7.09 13.12 18.03
C THR A 341 8.44 13.80 18.22
N LEU A 342 8.94 14.41 17.15
CA LEU A 342 10.10 15.29 17.17
C LEU A 342 9.67 16.67 17.67
N ASP A 343 10.25 17.14 18.75
CA ASP A 343 9.95 18.45 19.32
C ASP A 343 11.21 19.23 19.70
N ASP A 344 12.15 18.59 20.38
CA ASP A 344 13.43 19.18 20.75
C ASP A 344 14.44 19.15 19.59
N PRO A 345 15.43 20.10 19.55
CA PRO A 345 16.55 20.04 18.61
C PRO A 345 17.26 18.68 18.67
N ALA A 346 17.44 18.03 17.53
CA ALA A 346 18.02 16.70 17.45
C ALA A 346 18.75 16.46 16.12
N THR A 347 19.78 15.61 16.14
CA THR A 347 20.32 14.93 14.96
C THR A 347 19.51 13.67 14.75
N VAL A 348 18.70 13.62 13.69
CA VAL A 348 17.78 12.54 13.41
C VAL A 348 18.36 11.64 12.34
N VAL A 349 18.32 10.31 12.58
CA VAL A 349 18.64 9.29 11.57
C VAL A 349 17.59 8.21 11.66
N ILE A 350 16.86 7.99 10.58
CA ILE A 350 15.74 7.06 10.52
C ILE A 350 15.96 6.00 9.45
N GLY A 351 15.72 4.75 9.80
CA GLY A 351 15.61 3.62 8.88
C GLY A 351 14.21 3.50 8.32
N THR A 352 13.98 2.45 7.54
CA THR A 352 12.62 2.15 7.06
C THR A 352 11.70 1.79 8.22
N THR A 353 10.40 1.98 8.05
CA THR A 353 9.40 1.63 9.07
C THR A 353 9.40 0.12 9.37
N GLU A 354 9.76 -0.71 8.38
CA GLU A 354 9.93 -2.17 8.52
C GLU A 354 11.02 -2.54 9.52
N VAL A 355 12.07 -1.74 9.59
CA VAL A 355 13.20 -1.94 10.51
C VAL A 355 12.88 -1.36 11.88
N GLU A 356 12.44 -0.12 11.94
CA GLU A 356 12.27 0.60 13.21
C GLU A 356 10.97 0.29 13.95
N LYS A 357 9.93 -0.13 13.24
CA LYS A 357 8.59 -0.43 13.77
C LYS A 357 7.97 0.75 14.52
N LYS A 358 8.26 1.96 14.07
CA LYS A 358 7.74 3.23 14.59
C LYS A 358 7.70 4.26 13.48
N GLY A 359 6.82 5.25 13.60
CA GLY A 359 6.77 6.41 12.73
C GLY A 359 7.33 7.65 13.41
N TYR A 360 7.64 8.67 12.62
CA TYR A 360 8.13 9.96 13.10
C TYR A 360 7.24 11.09 12.61
N ARG A 361 6.94 12.03 13.51
CA ARG A 361 6.19 13.24 13.17
C ARG A 361 6.73 14.47 13.87
N ALA A 362 6.39 15.64 13.33
CA ALA A 362 6.51 16.90 14.04
C ALA A 362 5.20 17.68 13.91
N PHE A 363 4.63 18.11 15.03
CA PHE A 363 3.46 19.00 15.03
C PHE A 363 3.83 20.38 14.47
N VAL A 364 2.92 21.00 13.73
CA VAL A 364 3.08 22.35 13.21
C VAL A 364 3.37 23.33 14.34
N SER A 365 2.64 23.21 15.46
CA SER A 365 2.92 23.93 16.71
C SER A 365 2.40 23.13 17.91
N GLU A 366 2.84 23.49 19.12
CA GLU A 366 2.33 22.89 20.37
C GLU A 366 0.82 23.10 20.53
N ALA A 367 0.27 24.19 20.02
CA ALA A 367 -1.16 24.50 20.11
C ALA A 367 -2.01 23.79 19.03
N ASP A 368 -1.38 23.24 18.00
CA ASP A 368 -2.05 22.56 16.89
C ASP A 368 -1.48 21.17 16.66
N THR A 369 -2.03 20.20 17.38
CA THR A 369 -1.69 18.79 17.26
C THR A 369 -2.52 18.07 16.19
N ALA A 370 -3.49 18.74 15.55
CA ALA A 370 -4.23 18.22 14.42
C ALA A 370 -3.48 18.38 13.09
N SER A 371 -2.46 19.25 13.05
CA SER A 371 -1.62 19.47 11.86
C SER A 371 -0.18 19.11 12.16
N PHE A 372 0.37 18.19 11.34
CA PHE A 372 1.74 17.69 11.54
C PHE A 372 2.33 17.21 10.23
N TYR A 373 3.66 17.11 10.21
CA TYR A 373 4.41 16.44 9.16
C TYR A 373 4.90 15.07 9.65
N LEU A 374 4.96 14.14 8.72
CA LEU A 374 5.48 12.79 8.91
C LEU A 374 6.80 12.66 8.14
N PHE A 375 7.68 11.84 8.67
CA PHE A 375 9.01 11.58 8.12
C PHE A 375 9.22 10.08 8.04
N GLU A 376 9.48 9.57 6.83
CA GLU A 376 9.60 8.15 6.57
C GLU A 376 10.68 7.86 5.54
N THR A 377 11.57 6.93 5.82
CA THR A 377 12.57 6.46 4.85
C THR A 377 11.95 5.43 3.93
N ILE A 378 11.98 5.71 2.64
CA ILE A 378 11.58 4.78 1.58
C ILE A 378 12.82 4.15 0.96
N ARG A 379 12.79 2.83 0.81
CA ARG A 379 13.82 2.04 0.15
C ARG A 379 13.19 0.99 -0.75
N TRP A 380 13.81 0.73 -1.90
CA TRP A 380 13.35 -0.29 -2.84
C TRP A 380 13.60 -1.70 -2.31
N GLU A 381 12.87 -2.07 -1.26
CA GLU A 381 12.91 -3.38 -0.63
C GLU A 381 11.48 -3.88 -0.34
N GLY A 382 11.30 -5.20 -0.43
CA GLY A 382 10.03 -5.84 -0.07
C GLY A 382 8.84 -5.26 -0.85
N TRP A 383 7.83 -4.80 -0.15
CA TRP A 383 6.63 -4.22 -0.75
C TRP A 383 6.85 -2.84 -1.37
N ASN A 384 7.95 -2.15 -1.04
CA ASN A 384 8.31 -0.87 -1.66
C ASN A 384 9.23 -1.01 -2.87
N SER A 385 9.48 -2.23 -3.37
CA SER A 385 10.42 -2.48 -4.49
C SER A 385 10.07 -1.74 -5.79
N TYR A 386 8.81 -1.35 -5.94
CA TYR A 386 8.30 -0.68 -7.14
C TYR A 386 7.74 0.72 -6.85
N THR A 387 8.08 1.31 -5.71
CA THR A 387 7.76 2.72 -5.46
C THR A 387 8.58 3.65 -6.36
N PRO A 388 8.11 4.86 -6.67
CA PRO A 388 8.76 5.72 -7.67
C PRO A 388 10.19 6.15 -7.32
N ALA A 389 10.55 6.24 -6.05
CA ALA A 389 11.89 6.68 -5.61
C ALA A 389 12.25 6.16 -4.22
N GLU A 390 13.54 6.30 -3.86
CA GLU A 390 14.08 6.09 -2.53
C GLU A 390 14.47 7.44 -1.89
N GLY A 391 14.46 7.54 -0.56
CA GLY A 391 14.85 8.73 0.19
C GLY A 391 13.90 9.05 1.34
N LEU A 392 13.92 10.30 1.81
CA LEU A 392 13.03 10.78 2.86
C LEU A 392 11.70 11.22 2.26
N LEU A 393 10.65 10.45 2.48
CA LEU A 393 9.27 10.84 2.23
C LEU A 393 8.83 11.79 3.35
N ILE A 394 8.46 13.01 2.98
CA ILE A 394 7.77 13.95 3.87
C ILE A 394 6.31 14.01 3.42
N SER A 395 5.39 13.75 4.32
CA SER A 395 3.97 13.98 4.09
C SER A 395 3.37 14.88 5.15
N GLU A 396 2.26 15.53 4.82
CA GLU A 396 1.55 16.42 5.75
C GLU A 396 0.17 15.86 6.08
N VAL A 397 -0.23 15.99 7.34
CA VAL A 397 -1.58 15.68 7.81
C VAL A 397 -2.21 16.94 8.40
N SER A 398 -3.45 17.23 7.98
CA SER A 398 -4.32 18.24 8.60
C SER A 398 -5.62 17.53 9.00
N TYR A 399 -5.58 16.85 10.15
CA TYR A 399 -6.65 15.98 10.59
C TYR A 399 -7.96 16.71 10.85
N GLN A 400 -9.05 16.14 10.33
CA GLN A 400 -10.41 16.53 10.64
C GLN A 400 -11.29 15.29 10.73
N LYS A 401 -11.84 14.99 11.89
CA LYS A 401 -12.61 13.77 12.15
C LYS A 401 -13.68 13.50 11.08
N LEU A 402 -14.48 14.49 10.71
CA LEU A 402 -15.55 14.32 9.72
C LEU A 402 -15.03 14.00 8.31
N ALA A 403 -13.82 14.44 7.94
CA ALA A 403 -13.23 14.08 6.67
C ALA A 403 -12.82 12.61 6.67
N TRP A 404 -12.21 12.13 7.76
CA TRP A 404 -11.83 10.72 7.91
C TRP A 404 -13.04 9.80 7.99
N THR A 405 -13.97 10.06 8.90
CA THR A 405 -15.17 9.22 9.07
C THR A 405 -16.15 9.25 7.90
N GLY A 406 -16.05 10.26 7.05
CA GLY A 406 -16.85 10.40 5.84
C GLY A 406 -16.19 9.93 4.55
N ASN A 407 -15.00 9.31 4.64
CA ASN A 407 -14.18 8.92 3.48
C ASN A 407 -13.96 10.07 2.49
N ARG A 408 -13.61 11.26 2.99
CA ARG A 408 -13.46 12.51 2.23
C ARG A 408 -12.19 13.27 2.62
N VAL A 409 -11.10 12.52 2.90
CA VAL A 409 -9.86 13.08 3.45
C VAL A 409 -9.30 14.17 2.55
N ASN A 410 -9.22 13.92 1.25
CA ASN A 410 -8.62 14.82 0.27
C ASN A 410 -9.63 15.52 -0.65
N VAL A 411 -10.92 15.47 -0.34
CA VAL A 411 -11.94 16.21 -1.09
C VAL A 411 -11.79 17.72 -0.86
N GLY A 412 -11.58 18.45 -1.93
CA GLY A 412 -11.30 19.89 -1.89
C GLY A 412 -9.86 20.16 -1.47
N LYS A 413 -9.61 20.73 -0.29
CA LYS A 413 -8.23 20.88 0.22
C LYS A 413 -7.71 19.55 0.74
N HIS A 414 -6.56 19.13 0.26
CA HIS A 414 -5.94 17.88 0.67
C HIS A 414 -5.48 17.96 2.13
N ARG A 415 -5.85 16.93 2.90
CA ARG A 415 -5.56 16.81 4.34
C ARG A 415 -4.48 15.81 4.64
N TYR A 416 -4.20 14.91 3.72
CA TYR A 416 -3.09 13.98 3.76
C TYR A 416 -2.47 13.88 2.38
N SER A 417 -1.26 14.42 2.23
CA SER A 417 -0.57 14.48 0.94
C SER A 417 0.93 14.48 1.13
N ILE A 418 1.66 14.09 0.09
CA ILE A 418 3.12 14.21 0.06
C ILE A 418 3.54 15.68 -0.02
N VAL A 419 4.77 15.96 0.42
CA VAL A 419 5.50 17.19 0.18
C VAL A 419 6.65 16.86 -0.78
N PRO A 420 6.49 17.06 -2.10
CA PRO A 420 7.54 16.73 -3.04
C PRO A 420 8.75 17.64 -2.86
N ALA A 421 9.94 17.06 -2.78
CA ALA A 421 11.18 17.79 -2.51
C ALA A 421 11.55 18.81 -3.61
N ASN A 422 11.03 18.64 -4.81
CA ASN A 422 11.20 19.57 -5.93
C ASN A 422 10.12 20.65 -5.98
N ASP A 423 9.27 20.77 -4.96
CA ASP A 423 8.13 21.72 -4.83
C ASP A 423 7.10 21.60 -5.97
N TRP A 424 7.10 20.48 -6.64
CA TRP A 424 6.26 20.25 -7.79
C TRP A 424 4.82 19.97 -7.39
N TRP A 425 3.85 20.66 -8.00
CA TRP A 425 2.42 20.43 -7.83
C TRP A 425 1.81 20.54 -6.41
N ARG A 426 2.57 20.95 -5.43
CA ARG A 426 2.04 21.14 -4.08
C ARG A 426 1.00 22.25 -4.00
N PHE A 427 1.20 23.32 -4.79
CA PHE A 427 0.31 24.49 -4.90
C PHE A 427 0.26 24.92 -6.36
N PRO A 428 -0.49 24.20 -7.24
CA PRO A 428 -0.54 24.55 -8.65
C PRO A 428 -1.09 25.96 -8.82
N PRO A 429 -0.49 26.78 -9.68
CA PRO A 429 -0.90 28.17 -9.88
C PRO A 429 -2.25 28.30 -10.59
N ASN A 430 -2.68 27.32 -11.36
CA ASN A 430 -3.96 27.28 -12.08
C ASN A 430 -4.33 25.82 -12.39
N ASN A 431 -5.63 25.54 -12.53
CA ASN A 431 -6.20 24.23 -12.86
C ASN A 431 -5.97 23.74 -14.31
N ASP A 432 -5.13 24.45 -15.09
CA ASP A 432 -4.97 24.20 -16.53
C ASP A 432 -3.58 23.63 -16.93
N VAL A 433 -2.85 23.07 -15.99
CA VAL A 433 -1.52 22.52 -16.31
C VAL A 433 -1.63 21.00 -16.34
N ASP A 434 -1.31 20.41 -17.49
CA ASP A 434 -1.22 18.95 -17.61
C ASP A 434 -0.25 18.39 -16.57
N MET A 435 -0.65 17.37 -15.83
CA MET A 435 0.23 16.64 -14.91
C MET A 435 1.41 16.10 -15.72
N PRO A 436 2.65 16.33 -15.35
CA PRO A 436 3.76 15.67 -16.05
C PRO A 436 3.64 14.17 -15.86
N GLU A 437 3.86 13.49 -16.94
CA GLU A 437 3.80 12.04 -17.07
C GLU A 437 4.87 11.27 -16.27
N TYR A 438 5.63 11.91 -15.38
CA TYR A 438 6.80 11.31 -14.74
C TYR A 438 7.00 11.76 -13.28
N TYR A 439 7.15 10.78 -12.38
CA TYR A 439 7.58 10.97 -11.01
C TYR A 439 9.12 10.96 -10.93
N PRO A 440 9.78 12.12 -10.88
CA PRO A 440 11.23 12.11 -10.76
C PRO A 440 11.66 11.61 -9.37
N PRO A 441 12.84 10.97 -9.27
CA PRO A 441 13.46 10.63 -8.00
C PRO A 441 13.64 11.84 -7.05
N SER A 442 13.56 13.06 -7.60
CA SER A 442 13.60 14.33 -6.86
C SER A 442 12.34 14.64 -6.04
N HIS A 443 11.32 13.79 -6.05
CA HIS A 443 10.16 13.94 -5.16
C HIS A 443 10.51 13.66 -3.69
N LEU A 444 11.50 12.80 -3.41
CA LEU A 444 11.94 12.51 -2.06
C LEU A 444 13.17 13.35 -1.69
N PHE A 445 13.21 13.78 -0.42
CA PHE A 445 14.32 14.53 0.11
C PHE A 445 15.56 13.65 0.35
N GLY A 446 16.72 14.30 0.45
CA GLY A 446 17.99 13.65 0.68
C GLY A 446 18.78 13.33 -0.58
N ASN A 447 18.13 13.30 -1.75
CA ASN A 447 18.78 13.11 -3.05
C ASN A 447 19.19 14.41 -3.71
N THR A 448 18.24 15.35 -3.90
CA THR A 448 18.45 16.61 -4.60
C THR A 448 18.12 17.82 -3.75
N ASN A 449 17.26 17.66 -2.74
CA ASN A 449 16.89 18.71 -1.80
C ASN A 449 17.26 18.29 -0.38
N HIS A 450 17.97 19.16 0.33
CA HIS A 450 18.57 18.89 1.63
C HIS A 450 18.02 19.79 2.74
N GLU A 451 16.93 20.54 2.46
CA GLU A 451 16.30 21.44 3.43
C GLU A 451 14.77 21.42 3.31
N PHE A 452 14.11 21.42 4.48
CA PHE A 452 12.67 21.64 4.59
C PHE A 452 12.39 22.57 5.77
N SER A 453 12.08 23.84 5.44
CA SER A 453 11.88 24.91 6.40
C SER A 453 10.79 25.88 5.92
N LYS A 454 10.44 26.87 6.75
CA LYS A 454 9.52 27.95 6.33
C LYS A 454 10.08 28.81 5.21
N ASP A 455 11.39 28.82 5.01
CA ASP A 455 12.12 29.67 4.06
C ASP A 455 12.67 28.87 2.86
N SER A 456 12.60 27.54 2.87
CA SER A 456 13.04 26.66 1.77
C SER A 456 12.00 26.58 0.64
N SER A 457 12.34 25.87 -0.44
CA SER A 457 11.42 25.41 -1.48
C SER A 457 11.54 23.86 -1.60
N PRO A 458 10.49 23.11 -1.26
CA PRO A 458 9.19 23.53 -0.72
C PRO A 458 9.29 24.13 0.69
N LYS A 459 8.31 24.97 1.01
CA LYS A 459 8.17 25.53 2.36
C LYS A 459 7.45 24.57 3.30
N SER A 460 7.82 24.58 4.59
CA SER A 460 7.09 23.88 5.65
C SER A 460 5.79 24.62 6.03
N VAL A 461 4.92 24.78 5.02
CA VAL A 461 3.59 25.41 5.13
C VAL A 461 2.56 24.40 4.63
N THR A 462 1.58 24.07 5.47
CA THR A 462 0.54 23.10 5.10
C THR A 462 -0.40 23.64 4.01
N GLN A 463 -1.17 22.75 3.37
CA GLN A 463 -2.26 23.11 2.44
C GLN A 463 -3.28 24.10 3.06
N PHE A 464 -3.35 24.16 4.39
CA PHE A 464 -4.20 25.09 5.15
C PHE A 464 -3.49 26.36 5.58
N GLY A 465 -2.26 26.61 5.08
CA GLY A 465 -1.50 27.84 5.35
C GLY A 465 -0.86 27.88 6.75
N LYS A 466 -0.77 26.76 7.45
CA LYS A 466 -0.13 26.69 8.76
C LYS A 466 1.36 26.47 8.60
N VAL A 467 2.17 27.26 9.28
CA VAL A 467 3.64 27.24 9.17
C VAL A 467 4.24 26.41 10.29
N MET A 468 5.06 25.43 9.94
CA MET A 468 5.93 24.72 10.88
C MET A 468 7.29 25.44 10.96
N ASP A 469 7.56 26.15 12.05
CA ASP A 469 8.86 26.80 12.30
C ASP A 469 9.82 25.85 13.06
N LYS A 470 10.01 24.69 12.48
CA LYS A 470 10.90 23.63 12.97
C LYS A 470 11.70 23.12 11.77
N PRO A 471 12.80 23.78 11.39
CA PRO A 471 13.54 23.45 10.17
C PRO A 471 14.20 22.07 10.25
N LEU A 472 14.17 21.36 9.12
CA LEU A 472 15.01 20.23 8.81
C LEU A 472 16.10 20.74 7.86
N THR A 473 17.36 20.56 8.23
CA THR A 473 18.54 20.93 7.41
C THR A 473 19.48 19.75 7.28
N GLU A 474 20.40 19.81 6.33
CA GLU A 474 21.37 18.74 6.07
C GLU A 474 20.69 17.37 5.84
N ILE A 475 19.54 17.38 5.15
CA ILE A 475 18.81 16.16 4.83
C ILE A 475 19.66 15.32 3.86
N TYR A 476 19.87 14.06 4.16
CA TYR A 476 20.57 13.12 3.29
C TYR A 476 19.89 11.77 3.25
N TYR A 477 20.11 11.02 2.17
CA TYR A 477 19.79 9.61 2.06
C TYR A 477 21.08 8.83 1.86
N ASP A 478 21.33 7.86 2.71
CA ASP A 478 22.46 6.92 2.62
C ASP A 478 21.95 5.63 1.97
N THR A 479 22.29 5.43 0.72
CA THR A 479 21.87 4.27 -0.07
C THR A 479 22.50 2.96 0.42
N ASP A 480 23.68 3.00 1.00
CA ASP A 480 24.38 1.81 1.47
C ASP A 480 23.76 1.29 2.77
N GLU A 481 23.47 2.19 3.69
CA GLU A 481 22.86 1.87 4.98
C GLU A 481 21.31 1.82 4.90
N GLY A 482 20.71 2.42 3.87
CA GLY A 482 19.26 2.50 3.70
C GLY A 482 18.58 3.36 4.76
N VAL A 483 19.22 4.47 5.13
CA VAL A 483 18.73 5.40 6.15
C VAL A 483 18.66 6.82 5.61
N THR A 484 17.76 7.62 6.17
CA THR A 484 17.76 9.06 5.95
C THR A 484 18.16 9.79 7.23
N GLY A 485 18.84 10.93 7.10
CA GLY A 485 19.18 11.73 8.25
C GLY A 485 19.02 13.22 8.01
N PHE A 486 18.86 13.98 9.10
CA PHE A 486 18.74 15.44 9.06
C PHE A 486 19.01 16.08 10.43
N GLN A 487 19.32 17.38 10.43
CA GLN A 487 19.34 18.19 11.63
C GLN A 487 17.95 18.80 11.84
N PHE A 488 17.29 18.42 12.92
CA PHE A 488 15.99 18.97 13.32
C PHE A 488 16.20 20.16 14.26
N ARG A 489 15.68 21.35 13.91
CA ARG A 489 15.82 22.59 14.67
C ARG A 489 17.28 22.95 14.97
N GLY A 490 18.20 22.69 14.03
CA GLY A 490 19.63 22.99 14.16
C GLY A 490 20.48 21.87 14.76
N GLY A 491 19.89 20.72 15.04
CA GLY A 491 20.62 19.56 15.56
C GLY A 491 20.73 19.54 17.08
N GLY A 492 21.18 18.42 17.62
CA GLY A 492 21.29 18.15 19.04
C GLY A 492 21.62 16.68 19.32
N ASP A 493 21.09 16.16 20.42
CA ASP A 493 21.21 14.74 20.74
C ASP A 493 20.62 13.86 19.63
N ARG A 494 21.23 12.70 19.43
CA ARG A 494 20.84 11.81 18.34
C ARG A 494 19.50 11.11 18.65
N VAL A 495 18.61 11.08 17.65
CA VAL A 495 17.33 10.40 17.66
C VAL A 495 17.21 9.52 16.41
N GLY A 496 16.58 8.38 16.54
CA GLY A 496 16.35 7.47 15.42
C GLY A 496 17.13 6.17 15.53
N VAL A 497 17.57 5.63 14.42
CA VAL A 497 18.41 4.43 14.42
C VAL A 497 19.63 4.74 15.28
N ASP A 498 19.75 4.07 16.42
CA ASP A 498 21.06 3.95 17.04
C ASP A 498 21.93 3.34 15.96
N ASN A 499 22.82 4.17 15.39
CA ASN A 499 23.98 3.58 14.77
C ASN A 499 24.44 2.53 15.77
N PRO A 500 24.56 1.23 15.41
CA PRO A 500 25.43 0.44 16.21
C PRO A 500 26.63 1.35 16.31
N GLN A 501 26.90 1.91 17.52
CA GLN A 501 28.16 2.59 17.69
C GLN A 501 29.09 1.74 16.85
N ILE A 502 29.76 2.36 15.89
CA ILE A 502 31.04 1.82 15.51
C ILE A 502 31.76 1.84 16.85
N ASP A 503 31.37 0.89 17.67
CA ASP A 503 32.21 0.41 18.71
C ASP A 503 33.45 0.04 17.91
N ASN A 504 34.49 0.85 18.05
CA ASN A 504 35.81 0.47 17.60
C ASN A 504 36.25 -0.82 18.31
N SER A 505 35.35 -1.52 19.02
CA SER A 505 35.47 -2.90 19.39
C SER A 505 35.43 -3.71 18.10
N VAL A 506 36.60 -4.13 17.75
CA VAL A 506 36.93 -5.02 16.64
C VAL A 506 35.93 -6.17 16.63
N LEU A 507 34.95 -6.16 15.68
CA LEU A 507 33.97 -7.24 15.52
C LEU A 507 34.73 -8.49 15.05
N ILE A 508 34.82 -9.47 15.95
CA ILE A 508 35.53 -10.72 15.71
C ILE A 508 34.51 -11.84 15.61
N TYR A 509 34.56 -12.55 14.49
CA TYR A 509 33.75 -13.75 14.24
C TYR A 509 34.63 -14.97 14.04
N ASP A 510 34.16 -16.13 14.45
CA ASP A 510 34.78 -17.39 14.04
C ASP A 510 34.49 -17.68 12.55
N LEU A 511 35.08 -18.75 12.00
CA LEU A 511 34.90 -19.12 10.60
C LEU A 511 33.47 -19.63 10.27
N LEU A 512 32.62 -19.80 11.28
CA LEU A 512 31.19 -20.17 11.16
C LEU A 512 30.29 -18.95 11.29
N GLY A 513 30.85 -17.71 11.38
CA GLY A 513 30.10 -16.47 11.48
C GLY A 513 29.53 -16.18 12.88
N ARG A 514 30.00 -16.86 13.93
CA ARG A 514 29.55 -16.61 15.30
C ARG A 514 30.41 -15.52 15.95
N PRO A 515 29.84 -14.53 16.65
CA PRO A 515 30.60 -13.48 17.32
C PRO A 515 31.44 -14.07 18.45
N VAL A 516 32.67 -13.58 18.57
CA VAL A 516 33.65 -14.03 19.55
C VAL A 516 34.10 -12.85 20.41
N ALA A 517 33.62 -12.77 21.64
CA ALA A 517 33.95 -11.69 22.57
C ALA A 517 35.40 -11.74 23.08
N HIS A 518 35.98 -12.93 23.21
CA HIS A 518 37.35 -13.16 23.71
C HIS A 518 38.07 -14.14 22.78
N PRO A 519 38.67 -13.68 21.66
CA PRO A 519 39.31 -14.56 20.72
C PRO A 519 40.60 -15.13 21.32
N ARG A 520 40.76 -16.43 21.16
CA ARG A 520 41.99 -17.13 21.46
C ARG A 520 42.86 -17.21 20.19
N LYS A 521 44.10 -17.69 20.31
CA LYS A 521 44.93 -17.93 19.14
C LYS A 521 44.18 -18.76 18.08
N GLY A 522 44.03 -18.21 16.87
CA GLY A 522 43.26 -18.85 15.82
C GLY A 522 43.01 -17.96 14.60
N ILE A 523 42.20 -18.45 13.68
CA ILE A 523 41.77 -17.71 12.48
C ILE A 523 40.34 -17.20 12.71
N TYR A 524 40.13 -15.91 12.50
CA TYR A 524 38.88 -15.20 12.70
C TYR A 524 38.56 -14.28 11.52
N ILE A 525 37.34 -13.84 11.42
CA ILE A 525 36.94 -12.73 10.57
C ILE A 525 36.90 -11.49 11.46
N VAL A 526 37.76 -10.53 11.21
CA VAL A 526 37.89 -9.29 11.98
C VAL A 526 37.55 -8.14 11.04
N ASN A 527 36.48 -7.41 11.31
CA ASN A 527 35.97 -6.32 10.46
C ASN A 527 35.84 -6.77 8.99
N GLY A 528 35.22 -7.94 8.76
CA GLY A 528 35.02 -8.52 7.43
C GLY A 528 36.26 -9.11 6.76
N LYS A 529 37.46 -9.08 7.41
CA LYS A 529 38.71 -9.61 6.85
C LYS A 529 39.19 -10.84 7.63
N LYS A 530 39.60 -11.88 6.90
CA LYS A 530 40.23 -13.06 7.48
C LYS A 530 41.54 -12.68 8.17
N THR A 531 41.64 -12.85 9.47
CA THR A 531 42.76 -12.42 10.33
C THR A 531 43.23 -13.56 11.20
N ILE A 532 44.55 -13.65 11.41
CA ILE A 532 45.16 -14.62 12.33
C ILE A 532 45.45 -13.88 13.64
N ILE A 533 44.80 -14.29 14.72
CA ILE A 533 45.14 -13.84 16.08
C ILE A 533 46.18 -14.79 16.66
N LYS A 534 47.35 -14.26 17.00
CA LYS A 534 48.53 -15.02 17.46
C LYS A 534 48.54 -15.25 18.98
#